data_0850893b27efea5c5a060f961aa4fcab
#
_entry.id   0850893b27efea5c5a060f961aa4fcab
#
_cell.length_a   1.000
_cell.length_b   1.000
_cell.length_c   1.000
_cell.angle_alpha   90.00
_cell.angle_beta   90.00
_cell.angle_gamma   90.00
#
_symmetry.space_group_name_H-M   'P 1'
#
loop_
_entity.id
_entity.type
_entity.pdbx_description
1 polymer ?
#
loop_
_entity_poly.entity_id
_entity_poly.type
_entity_poly.pdbx_seq_one_letter_code
_entity_poly.pdbx_strand_id
1 'polypeptide(L)'
;MTNENNQLLVIKVGQLIDGKSKSVKKDISIVINDNQIVDVKPSGELDIPENLNYKLLDYSDKTALPGLVDSHVHLTGIGDGRAGDELVTLPDEILSINMANNARVHLQSGVTTVRDCGAKNNTAFHLRQAAEMGIAESPRLVLSGRPLAIIGGHLGYFGEEITGEDECRAAVRYLVKQGADFIKVTATGGSTRTSFPLRPSFSQQELNVIAEEAHKFGKHVAAHCASSEAMKRVLNAGIDTIIHGVFKEVDGTNKYREDVAELIAEKGAYVNPTIGSSSLRIKTMESKKENGTFSEQDQEELDSIKREQEHRLECFNKLINLGVPMSAGSDSAWGKYKMGNYFEEIEAHVKGGQSPVEAIMSATDIAAQSCWIDDNLGSIETGKLADILIVSEDPSKQIENLRTVVDVIKDGQLIDRQSFL
;
A
#
# COMPACT_ATOMS: atom_id res chain seq x y z
N MET A 1 8.10 -6.44 39.12
CA MET A 1 6.88 -7.28 39.20
C MET A 1 6.89 -8.09 37.92
N THR A 2 7.22 -9.37 38.03
CA THR A 2 7.19 -10.33 36.90
C THR A 2 5.72 -10.54 36.54
N ASN A 3 5.35 -10.17 35.31
CA ASN A 3 4.02 -10.44 34.74
C ASN A 3 3.84 -11.98 34.69
N GLU A 4 3.03 -12.54 35.56
CA GLU A 4 2.72 -13.99 35.69
C GLU A 4 1.79 -14.52 34.59
N ASN A 5 1.63 -13.83 33.45
CA ASN A 5 0.70 -14.23 32.37
C ASN A 5 1.31 -14.19 30.97
N ASN A 6 2.60 -14.48 30.81
CA ASN A 6 3.16 -14.64 29.45
C ASN A 6 2.76 -16.01 28.90
N GLN A 7 1.57 -16.11 28.31
CA GLN A 7 1.12 -17.26 27.56
C GLN A 7 1.64 -17.15 26.13
N LEU A 8 2.45 -18.10 25.68
CA LEU A 8 2.88 -18.17 24.29
C LEU A 8 1.67 -18.45 23.38
N LEU A 9 1.69 -17.88 22.18
CA LEU A 9 0.80 -18.27 21.10
C LEU A 9 1.58 -19.11 20.10
N VAL A 10 1.10 -20.32 19.84
CA VAL A 10 1.66 -21.21 18.84
C VAL A 10 0.68 -21.34 17.68
N ILE A 11 1.14 -21.05 16.47
CA ILE A 11 0.36 -21.17 15.24
C ILE A 11 0.98 -22.28 14.40
N LYS A 12 0.24 -23.37 14.21
CA LYS A 12 0.65 -24.49 13.37
C LYS A 12 -0.05 -24.36 12.01
N VAL A 13 0.73 -24.41 10.91
CA VAL A 13 0.21 -24.21 9.56
C VAL A 13 0.70 -25.30 8.61
N GLY A 14 -0.17 -25.70 7.66
CA GLY A 14 0.21 -26.67 6.63
C GLY A 14 1.20 -26.10 5.63
N GLN A 15 1.09 -24.81 5.32
CA GLN A 15 1.98 -24.09 4.40
C GLN A 15 2.32 -22.70 4.95
N LEU A 16 3.55 -22.26 4.70
CA LEU A 16 4.02 -20.92 5.02
C LEU A 16 4.67 -20.29 3.79
N ILE A 17 4.16 -19.13 3.40
CA ILE A 17 4.79 -18.16 2.49
C ILE A 17 5.41 -17.10 3.40
N ASP A 18 6.74 -17.11 3.57
CA ASP A 18 7.39 -16.26 4.58
C ASP A 18 7.51 -14.77 4.21
N GLY A 19 7.12 -14.41 2.99
CA GLY A 19 7.17 -13.03 2.46
C GLY A 19 8.52 -12.63 1.87
N LYS A 20 9.58 -13.41 2.05
CA LYS A 20 10.95 -13.08 1.67
C LYS A 20 11.57 -14.08 0.70
N SER A 21 11.32 -15.36 0.90
CA SER A 21 11.77 -16.40 -0.01
C SER A 21 10.71 -16.75 -1.06
N LYS A 22 11.16 -17.15 -2.25
CA LYS A 22 10.26 -17.63 -3.31
C LYS A 22 9.73 -19.06 -3.06
N SER A 23 10.17 -19.72 -1.98
CA SER A 23 9.79 -21.08 -1.65
C SER A 23 8.66 -21.12 -0.62
N VAL A 24 7.73 -22.05 -0.81
CA VAL A 24 6.68 -22.35 0.18
C VAL A 24 7.17 -23.45 1.12
N LYS A 25 7.18 -23.15 2.42
CA LYS A 25 7.56 -24.12 3.48
C LYS A 25 6.32 -24.91 3.90
N LYS A 26 6.53 -26.16 4.39
CA LYS A 26 5.42 -27.03 4.81
C LYS A 26 5.56 -27.44 6.27
N ASP A 27 4.40 -27.67 6.91
CA ASP A 27 4.30 -28.16 8.29
C ASP A 27 5.12 -27.30 9.27
N ILE A 28 4.83 -26.00 9.31
CA ILE A 28 5.56 -25.02 10.10
C ILE A 28 4.77 -24.65 11.36
N SER A 29 5.50 -24.47 12.45
CA SER A 29 5.02 -23.83 13.68
C SER A 29 5.67 -22.46 13.84
N ILE A 30 4.85 -21.46 14.14
CA ILE A 30 5.25 -20.08 14.45
C ILE A 30 4.95 -19.86 15.94
N VAL A 31 5.98 -19.51 16.72
CA VAL A 31 5.86 -19.24 18.15
C VAL A 31 5.92 -17.75 18.39
N ILE A 32 4.94 -17.23 19.09
CA ILE A 32 4.77 -15.82 19.37
C ILE A 32 4.77 -15.60 20.89
N ASN A 33 5.56 -14.62 21.32
CA ASN A 33 5.55 -14.12 22.70
C ASN A 33 5.13 -12.64 22.68
N ASP A 34 4.04 -12.31 23.32
CA ASP A 34 3.40 -11.00 23.25
C ASP A 34 3.09 -10.60 21.79
N ASN A 35 3.83 -9.66 21.22
CA ASN A 35 3.64 -9.18 19.85
C ASN A 35 4.78 -9.58 18.90
N GLN A 36 5.73 -10.40 19.35
CA GLN A 36 6.91 -10.79 18.56
C GLN A 36 6.94 -12.27 18.21
N ILE A 37 7.38 -12.57 17.00
CA ILE A 37 7.73 -13.92 16.57
C ILE A 37 9.06 -14.29 17.22
N VAL A 38 9.05 -15.33 18.06
CA VAL A 38 10.25 -15.78 18.77
C VAL A 38 10.87 -17.03 18.14
N ASP A 39 10.08 -17.82 17.38
CA ASP A 39 10.58 -18.99 16.68
C ASP A 39 9.73 -19.36 15.45
N VAL A 40 10.37 -19.87 14.39
CA VAL A 40 9.70 -20.36 13.17
C VAL A 40 10.45 -21.62 12.72
N LYS A 41 9.83 -22.79 12.87
CA LYS A 41 10.49 -24.08 12.56
C LYS A 41 9.50 -25.16 12.08
N PRO A 42 9.98 -26.26 11.48
CA PRO A 42 9.14 -27.41 11.22
C PRO A 42 8.40 -27.90 12.46
N SER A 43 7.11 -28.21 12.34
CA SER A 43 6.27 -28.56 13.50
C SER A 43 6.75 -29.80 14.23
N GLY A 44 7.38 -30.73 13.52
CA GLY A 44 7.99 -31.93 14.14
C GLY A 44 9.25 -31.67 14.96
N GLU A 45 9.85 -30.47 14.85
CA GLU A 45 11.01 -30.02 15.62
C GLU A 45 10.65 -29.06 16.74
N LEU A 46 9.34 -28.75 16.90
CA LEU A 46 8.89 -27.86 17.95
C LEU A 46 8.90 -28.62 19.29
N ASP A 47 9.75 -28.18 20.18
CA ASP A 47 9.80 -28.63 21.58
C ASP A 47 9.45 -27.46 22.50
N ILE A 48 8.25 -27.51 23.10
CA ILE A 48 7.83 -26.52 24.09
C ILE A 48 7.93 -27.18 25.46
N PRO A 49 8.74 -26.62 26.37
CA PRO A 49 8.83 -27.14 27.73
C PRO A 49 7.47 -27.31 28.39
N GLU A 50 7.23 -28.45 29.06
CA GLU A 50 5.94 -28.77 29.70
C GLU A 50 5.46 -27.73 30.76
N ASN A 51 6.38 -26.95 31.30
CA ASN A 51 6.11 -25.90 32.26
C ASN A 51 5.69 -24.56 31.64
N LEU A 52 5.75 -24.42 30.31
CA LEU A 52 5.29 -23.22 29.62
C LEU A 52 3.83 -23.36 29.20
N ASN A 53 3.04 -22.36 29.58
CA ASN A 53 1.66 -22.26 29.14
C ASN A 53 1.59 -21.66 27.73
N TYR A 54 0.87 -22.30 26.82
CA TYR A 54 0.68 -21.78 25.48
C TYR A 54 -0.76 -22.01 24.97
N LYS A 55 -1.19 -21.14 24.08
CA LYS A 55 -2.41 -21.30 23.28
C LYS A 55 -2.02 -21.82 21.91
N LEU A 56 -2.65 -22.90 21.44
CA LEU A 56 -2.44 -23.44 20.09
C LEU A 56 -3.57 -23.00 19.17
N LEU A 57 -3.20 -22.41 18.02
CA LEU A 57 -4.08 -22.25 16.87
C LEU A 57 -3.63 -23.24 15.79
N ASP A 58 -4.49 -24.21 15.49
CA ASP A 58 -4.18 -25.27 14.53
C ASP A 58 -4.81 -24.95 13.15
N TYR A 59 -3.96 -24.61 12.21
CA TYR A 59 -4.26 -24.37 10.79
C TYR A 59 -3.45 -25.31 9.89
N SER A 60 -3.30 -26.59 10.30
CA SER A 60 -2.49 -27.58 9.58
C SER A 60 -2.99 -27.87 8.16
N ASP A 61 -4.20 -27.46 7.81
CA ASP A 61 -4.81 -27.57 6.47
C ASP A 61 -4.82 -26.24 5.70
N LYS A 62 -4.18 -25.18 6.22
CA LYS A 62 -4.25 -23.81 5.69
C LYS A 62 -2.87 -23.24 5.36
N THR A 63 -2.86 -22.06 4.75
CA THR A 63 -1.65 -21.31 4.41
C THR A 63 -1.54 -20.04 5.25
N ALA A 64 -0.36 -19.83 5.86
CA ALA A 64 0.00 -18.58 6.49
C ALA A 64 0.92 -17.75 5.59
N LEU A 65 0.76 -16.44 5.67
CA LEU A 65 1.66 -15.46 5.05
C LEU A 65 1.74 -14.22 5.97
N PRO A 66 2.70 -13.31 5.75
CA PRO A 66 2.76 -12.06 6.52
C PRO A 66 1.47 -11.26 6.34
N GLY A 67 1.06 -10.51 7.35
CA GLY A 67 0.04 -9.52 7.20
C GLY A 67 0.36 -8.57 6.04
N LEU A 68 -0.62 -8.29 5.19
CA LEU A 68 -0.41 -7.49 3.99
C LEU A 68 -0.07 -6.04 4.36
N VAL A 69 0.83 -5.46 3.59
CA VAL A 69 1.22 -4.04 3.66
C VAL A 69 0.71 -3.34 2.40
N ASP A 70 -0.30 -2.49 2.52
CA ASP A 70 -0.75 -1.65 1.42
C ASP A 70 0.04 -0.34 1.42
N SER A 71 1.01 -0.24 0.51
CA SER A 71 1.96 0.89 0.48
C SER A 71 1.39 2.18 -0.11
N HIS A 72 0.10 2.22 -0.47
CA HIS A 72 -0.57 3.41 -0.97
C HIS A 72 -2.09 3.34 -0.78
N VAL A 73 -2.58 4.08 0.20
CA VAL A 73 -4.01 4.27 0.42
C VAL A 73 -4.33 5.75 0.66
N HIS A 74 -5.61 6.09 0.57
CA HIS A 74 -6.20 7.34 1.04
C HIS A 74 -7.39 7.01 1.94
N LEU A 75 -7.16 6.84 3.22
CA LEU A 75 -8.21 6.48 4.18
C LEU A 75 -9.35 7.51 4.23
N THR A 76 -9.08 8.75 3.83
CA THR A 76 -10.09 9.82 3.71
C THR A 76 -11.15 9.53 2.64
N GLY A 77 -10.83 8.79 1.59
CA GLY A 77 -11.73 8.48 0.47
C GLY A 77 -12.95 7.68 0.90
N ILE A 78 -14.04 7.73 0.12
CA ILE A 78 -15.28 6.97 0.41
C ILE A 78 -15.44 5.79 -0.56
N GLY A 79 -14.85 5.86 -1.75
CA GLY A 79 -14.96 4.80 -2.75
C GLY A 79 -16.35 4.66 -3.35
N ASP A 80 -17.15 5.74 -3.37
CA ASP A 80 -18.53 5.77 -3.91
C ASP A 80 -18.64 6.41 -5.30
N GLY A 81 -17.51 6.86 -5.85
CA GLY A 81 -17.42 7.51 -7.16
C GLY A 81 -17.37 9.02 -7.14
N ARG A 82 -17.51 9.66 -5.97
CA ARG A 82 -17.33 11.10 -5.83
C ARG A 82 -15.90 11.53 -6.13
N ALA A 83 -15.76 12.74 -6.67
CA ALA A 83 -14.44 13.34 -6.85
C ALA A 83 -13.84 13.77 -5.50
N GLY A 84 -12.51 13.79 -5.41
CA GLY A 84 -11.82 14.12 -4.17
C GLY A 84 -12.10 15.55 -3.68
N ASP A 85 -12.25 16.51 -4.59
CA ASP A 85 -12.59 17.90 -4.29
C ASP A 85 -14.01 18.06 -3.72
N GLU A 86 -14.92 17.13 -3.97
CA GLU A 86 -16.23 17.09 -3.32
C GLU A 86 -16.14 16.59 -1.87
N LEU A 87 -15.27 15.59 -1.64
CA LEU A 87 -15.10 14.99 -0.30
C LEU A 87 -14.54 15.98 0.72
N VAL A 88 -13.64 16.87 0.31
CA VAL A 88 -13.04 17.84 1.24
C VAL A 88 -13.98 18.93 1.71
N THR A 89 -15.17 19.05 1.12
CA THR A 89 -16.24 19.91 1.65
C THR A 89 -16.86 19.37 2.93
N LEU A 90 -16.64 18.06 3.23
CA LEU A 90 -17.13 17.44 4.46
C LEU A 90 -16.33 17.94 5.67
N PRO A 91 -16.97 18.06 6.85
CA PRO A 91 -16.29 18.35 8.11
C PRO A 91 -15.22 17.30 8.44
N ASP A 92 -14.15 17.72 9.12
CA ASP A 92 -13.04 16.83 9.51
C ASP A 92 -13.51 15.68 10.41
N GLU A 93 -14.52 15.90 11.23
CA GLU A 93 -15.15 14.90 12.10
C GLU A 93 -15.77 13.77 11.28
N ILE A 94 -16.48 14.10 10.20
CA ILE A 94 -17.07 13.09 9.29
C ILE A 94 -15.98 12.31 8.57
N LEU A 95 -14.96 13.01 8.08
CA LEU A 95 -13.82 12.37 7.44
C LEU A 95 -13.07 11.46 8.40
N SER A 96 -12.86 11.86 9.65
CA SER A 96 -12.20 11.03 10.68
C SER A 96 -12.98 9.76 11.01
N ILE A 97 -14.31 9.85 11.10
CA ILE A 97 -15.18 8.67 11.29
C ILE A 97 -15.10 7.74 10.09
N ASN A 98 -15.14 8.29 8.88
CA ASN A 98 -14.98 7.51 7.64
C ASN A 98 -13.60 6.83 7.58
N MET A 99 -12.53 7.54 7.94
CA MET A 99 -11.18 6.99 8.00
C MET A 99 -11.07 5.81 8.97
N ALA A 100 -11.69 5.92 10.16
CA ALA A 100 -11.70 4.82 11.14
C ALA A 100 -12.46 3.59 10.59
N ASN A 101 -13.59 3.79 9.92
CA ASN A 101 -14.30 2.69 9.25
C ASN A 101 -13.47 2.06 8.13
N ASN A 102 -12.86 2.87 7.27
CA ASN A 102 -12.00 2.40 6.19
C ASN A 102 -10.80 1.60 6.71
N ALA A 103 -10.15 2.09 7.78
CA ALA A 103 -9.04 1.42 8.44
C ALA A 103 -9.48 0.05 8.97
N ARG A 104 -10.60 -0.03 9.68
CA ARG A 104 -11.15 -1.28 10.20
C ARG A 104 -11.45 -2.28 9.07
N VAL A 105 -12.15 -1.85 8.01
CA VAL A 105 -12.47 -2.71 6.87
C VAL A 105 -11.20 -3.26 6.21
N HIS A 106 -10.17 -2.42 6.08
CA HIS A 106 -8.91 -2.82 5.47
C HIS A 106 -8.15 -3.82 6.34
N LEU A 107 -8.09 -3.60 7.66
CA LEU A 107 -7.51 -4.55 8.63
C LEU A 107 -8.22 -5.90 8.55
N GLN A 108 -9.55 -5.92 8.59
CA GLN A 108 -10.34 -7.14 8.55
C GLN A 108 -10.21 -7.91 7.22
N SER A 109 -9.78 -7.24 6.14
CA SER A 109 -9.46 -7.89 4.87
C SER A 109 -8.07 -8.55 4.82
N GLY A 110 -7.23 -8.38 5.86
CA GLY A 110 -5.89 -8.97 5.93
C GLY A 110 -4.74 -7.97 5.79
N VAL A 111 -5.03 -6.68 5.65
CA VAL A 111 -4.02 -5.62 5.57
C VAL A 111 -3.69 -5.13 6.98
N THR A 112 -2.54 -5.53 7.50
CA THR A 112 -2.13 -5.18 8.86
C THR A 112 -1.37 -3.86 8.96
N THR A 113 -0.86 -3.34 7.83
CA THR A 113 -0.18 -2.05 7.74
C THR A 113 -0.59 -1.30 6.48
N VAL A 114 -0.78 0.02 6.59
CA VAL A 114 -1.06 0.91 5.47
C VAL A 114 -0.12 2.11 5.45
N ARG A 115 0.26 2.57 4.26
CA ARG A 115 0.87 3.88 4.03
C ARG A 115 -0.18 4.83 3.45
N ASP A 116 -0.69 5.74 4.30
CA ASP A 116 -1.67 6.76 3.89
C ASP A 116 -0.96 7.93 3.21
N CYS A 117 -1.25 8.09 1.92
CA CYS A 117 -0.59 9.05 1.02
C CYS A 117 -1.28 10.40 0.96
N GLY A 118 -2.12 10.70 1.92
CA GLY A 118 -2.66 12.03 2.06
C GLY A 118 -4.06 12.10 2.64
N ALA A 119 -4.23 13.00 3.60
CA ALA A 119 -5.47 13.25 4.30
C ALA A 119 -5.65 14.76 4.54
N LYS A 120 -6.90 15.19 4.76
CA LYS A 120 -7.23 16.58 5.05
C LYS A 120 -6.79 16.97 6.47
N ASN A 121 -6.13 18.10 6.60
CA ASN A 121 -5.71 18.68 7.88
C ASN A 121 -4.94 17.65 8.75
N ASN A 122 -5.37 17.45 9.98
CA ASN A 122 -4.76 16.51 10.94
C ASN A 122 -5.54 15.20 11.08
N THR A 123 -6.53 14.93 10.23
CA THR A 123 -7.45 13.79 10.37
C THR A 123 -6.72 12.44 10.44
N ALA A 124 -5.64 12.26 9.66
CA ALA A 124 -4.83 11.03 9.73
C ALA A 124 -4.11 10.88 11.07
N PHE A 125 -3.54 11.95 11.61
CA PHE A 125 -2.88 11.93 12.92
C PHE A 125 -3.88 11.70 14.06
N HIS A 126 -5.11 12.25 13.96
CA HIS A 126 -6.18 11.97 14.91
C HIS A 126 -6.63 10.51 14.85
N LEU A 127 -6.67 9.89 13.66
CA LEU A 127 -6.93 8.45 13.55
C LEU A 127 -5.84 7.62 14.24
N ARG A 128 -4.55 7.96 14.05
CA ARG A 128 -3.46 7.27 14.75
C ARG A 128 -3.61 7.40 16.26
N GLN A 129 -3.86 8.58 16.75
CA GLN A 129 -4.09 8.79 18.19
C GLN A 129 -5.29 7.96 18.71
N ALA A 130 -6.39 7.92 17.94
CA ALA A 130 -7.55 7.10 18.31
C ALA A 130 -7.23 5.60 18.34
N ALA A 131 -6.41 5.12 17.41
CA ALA A 131 -5.94 3.73 17.37
C ALA A 131 -5.03 3.41 18.58
N GLU A 132 -4.08 4.29 18.90
CA GLU A 132 -3.20 4.16 20.08
C GLU A 132 -3.98 4.15 21.41
N MET A 133 -5.09 4.88 21.47
CA MET A 133 -6.00 4.90 22.64
C MET A 133 -6.95 3.70 22.67
N GLY A 134 -6.93 2.82 21.68
CA GLY A 134 -7.87 1.69 21.56
C GLY A 134 -9.31 2.11 21.23
N ILE A 135 -9.55 3.33 20.77
CA ILE A 135 -10.86 3.85 20.36
C ILE A 135 -11.23 3.36 18.94
N ALA A 136 -10.24 3.24 18.07
CA ALA A 136 -10.41 2.79 16.71
C ALA A 136 -9.57 1.53 16.42
N GLU A 137 -10.21 0.50 15.85
CA GLU A 137 -9.51 -0.64 15.29
C GLU A 137 -8.89 -0.25 13.94
N SER A 138 -7.59 -0.48 13.78
CA SER A 138 -6.85 0.02 12.60
C SER A 138 -5.65 -0.87 12.27
N PRO A 139 -5.26 -0.97 10.98
CA PRO A 139 -3.91 -1.36 10.62
C PRO A 139 -2.88 -0.44 11.29
N ARG A 140 -1.63 -0.83 11.30
CA ARG A 140 -0.52 0.07 11.59
C ARG A 140 -0.49 1.18 10.55
N LEU A 141 -0.31 2.41 10.99
CA LEU A 141 -0.44 3.59 10.15
C LEU A 141 0.93 4.22 9.88
N VAL A 142 1.35 4.26 8.62
CA VAL A 142 2.47 5.04 8.10
C VAL A 142 1.88 6.26 7.40
N LEU A 143 2.03 7.44 7.96
CA LEU A 143 1.25 8.63 7.58
C LEU A 143 2.12 9.74 6.97
N SER A 144 1.69 10.30 5.84
CA SER A 144 2.26 11.55 5.30
C SER A 144 1.62 12.80 5.91
N GLY A 145 0.41 12.68 6.46
CA GLY A 145 -0.43 13.84 6.73
C GLY A 145 -0.95 14.46 5.43
N ARG A 146 -0.69 15.76 5.22
CA ARG A 146 -1.07 16.45 3.98
C ARG A 146 -0.02 16.24 2.89
N PRO A 147 -0.41 15.85 1.65
CA PRO A 147 0.53 15.78 0.55
C PRO A 147 1.01 17.18 0.13
N LEU A 148 2.26 17.31 -0.28
CA LEU A 148 2.80 18.54 -0.83
C LEU A 148 2.33 18.72 -2.27
N ALA A 149 1.71 19.84 -2.57
CA ALA A 149 1.19 20.20 -3.89
C ALA A 149 1.62 21.63 -4.27
N ILE A 150 1.71 21.93 -5.56
CA ILE A 150 1.79 23.32 -6.00
C ILE A 150 0.41 23.98 -5.85
N ILE A 151 0.36 25.30 -5.75
CA ILE A 151 -0.90 26.06 -5.70
C ILE A 151 -1.81 25.68 -6.90
N GLY A 152 -3.01 25.19 -6.63
CA GLY A 152 -3.96 24.68 -7.63
C GLY A 152 -3.56 23.34 -8.24
N GLY A 153 -2.56 22.66 -7.71
CA GLY A 153 -2.06 21.37 -8.16
C GLY A 153 -2.92 20.18 -7.77
N HIS A 154 -2.47 18.98 -8.14
CA HIS A 154 -3.16 17.75 -7.78
C HIS A 154 -3.16 17.55 -6.26
N LEU A 155 -4.32 17.18 -5.71
CA LEU A 155 -4.59 17.06 -4.28
C LEU A 155 -4.42 18.36 -3.46
N GLY A 156 -4.21 19.54 -4.10
CA GLY A 156 -4.08 20.81 -3.43
C GLY A 156 -5.29 21.14 -2.55
N TYR A 157 -6.48 20.65 -2.88
CA TYR A 157 -7.72 20.88 -2.14
C TYR A 157 -7.70 20.35 -0.68
N PHE A 158 -6.81 19.44 -0.32
CA PHE A 158 -6.56 19.02 1.07
C PHE A 158 -5.07 18.95 1.41
N GLY A 159 -4.19 19.17 0.43
CA GLY A 159 -2.75 19.17 0.58
C GLY A 159 -2.20 20.42 1.24
N GLU A 160 -0.88 20.45 1.36
CA GLU A 160 -0.11 21.63 1.70
C GLU A 160 0.31 22.30 0.39
N GLU A 161 -0.37 23.39 0.01
CA GLU A 161 -0.04 24.15 -1.20
C GLU A 161 1.18 25.03 -0.96
N ILE A 162 2.23 24.85 -1.75
CA ILE A 162 3.52 25.49 -1.57
C ILE A 162 4.13 25.95 -2.90
N THR A 163 5.01 26.95 -2.83
CA THR A 163 5.78 27.46 -3.96
C THR A 163 7.15 27.93 -3.53
N GLY A 164 8.18 27.61 -4.32
CA GLY A 164 9.57 27.99 -4.05
C GLY A 164 10.24 27.14 -2.96
N GLU A 165 11.54 27.18 -2.95
CA GLU A 165 12.40 26.31 -2.12
C GLU A 165 12.19 26.50 -0.62
N ASP A 166 11.97 27.73 -0.18
CA ASP A 166 11.82 28.04 1.25
C ASP A 166 10.51 27.50 1.82
N GLU A 167 9.40 27.60 1.06
CA GLU A 167 8.11 27.02 1.48
C GLU A 167 8.17 25.49 1.43
N CYS A 168 8.83 24.89 0.41
CA CYS A 168 9.06 23.45 0.35
C CYS A 168 9.78 22.95 1.61
N ARG A 169 10.86 23.61 2.00
CA ARG A 169 11.61 23.30 3.21
C ARG A 169 10.80 23.45 4.49
N ALA A 170 10.06 24.53 4.60
CA ALA A 170 9.22 24.81 5.75
C ALA A 170 8.09 23.76 5.89
N ALA A 171 7.45 23.39 4.79
CA ALA A 171 6.37 22.41 4.76
C ALA A 171 6.83 21.01 5.19
N VAL A 172 8.00 20.55 4.70
CA VAL A 172 8.59 19.29 5.16
C VAL A 172 8.81 19.31 6.68
N ARG A 173 9.44 20.34 7.21
CA ARG A 173 9.68 20.48 8.67
C ARG A 173 8.39 20.50 9.47
N TYR A 174 7.38 21.16 8.95
CA TYR A 174 6.08 21.27 9.60
C TYR A 174 5.37 19.91 9.67
N LEU A 175 5.37 19.15 8.58
CA LEU A 175 4.80 17.80 8.56
C LEU A 175 5.56 16.85 9.49
N VAL A 176 6.89 16.89 9.50
CA VAL A 176 7.71 16.11 10.44
C VAL A 176 7.38 16.48 11.89
N LYS A 177 7.25 17.78 12.20
CA LYS A 177 6.84 18.26 13.53
C LYS A 177 5.46 17.73 13.93
N GLN A 178 4.53 17.57 12.97
CA GLN A 178 3.19 17.02 13.22
C GLN A 178 3.19 15.49 13.40
N GLY A 179 4.31 14.82 13.13
CA GLY A 179 4.45 13.37 13.29
C GLY A 179 4.27 12.59 11.99
N ALA A 180 4.54 13.20 10.83
CA ALA A 180 4.60 12.48 9.57
C ALA A 180 5.72 11.43 9.58
N ASP A 181 5.43 10.24 9.07
CA ASP A 181 6.38 9.14 8.96
C ASP A 181 7.18 9.22 7.66
N PHE A 182 6.59 9.84 6.64
CA PHE A 182 7.19 10.09 5.33
C PHE A 182 6.61 11.36 4.70
N ILE A 183 7.16 11.78 3.58
CA ILE A 183 6.67 12.92 2.81
C ILE A 183 6.05 12.45 1.50
N LYS A 184 4.80 12.84 1.24
CA LYS A 184 4.13 12.64 -0.05
C LYS A 184 4.17 13.93 -0.86
N VAL A 185 4.59 13.83 -2.13
CA VAL A 185 4.58 14.95 -3.08
C VAL A 185 3.81 14.61 -4.35
N THR A 186 3.07 15.57 -4.89
CA THR A 186 2.37 15.42 -6.18
C THR A 186 3.23 16.02 -7.29
N ALA A 187 4.16 15.22 -7.83
CA ALA A 187 5.14 15.67 -8.83
C ALA A 187 4.54 15.94 -10.21
N THR A 188 3.30 15.48 -10.48
CA THR A 188 2.50 15.88 -11.64
C THR A 188 1.12 16.32 -11.22
N GLY A 189 0.35 16.87 -12.16
CA GLY A 189 -1.09 16.93 -12.05
C GLY A 189 -1.72 15.53 -11.92
N GLY A 190 -3.05 15.48 -11.90
CA GLY A 190 -3.82 14.25 -11.75
C GLY A 190 -5.31 14.52 -12.00
N SER A 191 -6.20 13.85 -11.27
CA SER A 191 -7.65 13.96 -11.41
C SER A 191 -8.25 15.28 -10.90
N THR A 192 -7.48 16.10 -10.19
CA THR A 192 -7.95 17.43 -9.71
C THR A 192 -8.21 18.37 -10.88
N ARG A 193 -9.38 19.00 -10.93
CA ARG A 193 -9.87 19.79 -12.08
C ARG A 193 -8.97 20.96 -12.47
N THR A 194 -8.25 21.55 -11.52
CA THR A 194 -7.36 22.71 -11.74
C THR A 194 -5.96 22.30 -12.21
N SER A 195 -5.62 21.00 -12.14
CA SER A 195 -4.30 20.51 -12.48
C SER A 195 -4.17 20.05 -13.94
N PHE A 196 -2.94 20.09 -14.47
CA PHE A 196 -2.59 19.49 -15.77
C PHE A 196 -2.05 18.08 -15.54
N PRO A 197 -2.80 17.00 -15.85
CA PRO A 197 -2.50 15.64 -15.38
C PRO A 197 -1.07 15.14 -15.65
N LEU A 198 -0.47 15.48 -16.79
CA LEU A 198 0.81 14.93 -17.21
C LEU A 198 2.00 15.89 -17.06
N ARG A 199 1.73 17.16 -16.73
CA ARG A 199 2.81 18.14 -16.59
C ARG A 199 3.47 18.02 -15.22
N PRO A 200 4.83 18.07 -15.17
CA PRO A 200 5.53 18.22 -13.91
C PRO A 200 5.05 19.45 -13.15
N SER A 201 4.75 19.28 -11.86
CA SER A 201 4.22 20.33 -10.99
C SER A 201 5.34 21.18 -10.38
N PHE A 202 6.40 20.53 -9.91
CA PHE A 202 7.52 21.18 -9.23
C PHE A 202 8.73 21.35 -10.17
N SER A 203 9.54 22.36 -9.93
CA SER A 203 10.87 22.48 -10.52
C SER A 203 11.82 21.42 -9.94
N GLN A 204 12.97 21.21 -10.60
CA GLN A 204 13.98 20.30 -10.09
C GLN A 204 14.52 20.75 -8.72
N GLN A 205 14.71 22.07 -8.54
CA GLN A 205 15.22 22.66 -7.30
C GLN A 205 14.26 22.43 -6.12
N GLU A 206 12.97 22.63 -6.31
CA GLU A 206 11.96 22.37 -5.29
C GLU A 206 11.94 20.90 -4.87
N LEU A 207 11.96 19.95 -5.84
CA LEU A 207 12.03 18.52 -5.55
C LEU A 207 13.32 18.15 -4.80
N ASN A 208 14.46 18.73 -5.18
CA ASN A 208 15.73 18.50 -4.49
C ASN A 208 15.64 18.94 -3.01
N VAL A 209 15.06 20.11 -2.75
CA VAL A 209 14.87 20.63 -1.38
C VAL A 209 13.92 19.74 -0.58
N ILE A 210 12.83 19.28 -1.17
CA ILE A 210 11.89 18.36 -0.49
C ILE A 210 12.59 17.06 -0.09
N ALA A 211 13.32 16.42 -1.01
CA ALA A 211 14.00 15.16 -0.75
C ALA A 211 15.14 15.35 0.29
N GLU A 212 16.01 16.36 0.08
CA GLU A 212 17.11 16.65 0.98
C GLU A 212 16.61 16.89 2.42
N GLU A 213 15.58 17.71 2.58
CA GLU A 213 15.08 18.07 3.90
C GLU A 213 14.37 16.87 4.58
N ALA A 214 13.60 16.06 3.83
CA ALA A 214 12.98 14.86 4.37
C ALA A 214 14.04 13.86 4.86
N HIS A 215 15.06 13.58 4.05
CA HIS A 215 16.13 12.65 4.39
C HIS A 215 16.96 13.11 5.61
N LYS A 216 17.14 14.41 5.82
CA LYS A 216 17.76 14.93 7.06
C LYS A 216 17.04 14.51 8.33
N PHE A 217 15.72 14.32 8.25
CA PHE A 217 14.89 13.85 9.36
C PHE A 217 14.67 12.32 9.35
N GLY A 218 15.39 11.58 8.50
CA GLY A 218 15.19 10.12 8.35
C GLY A 218 13.82 9.76 7.81
N LYS A 219 13.23 10.60 6.93
CA LYS A 219 11.94 10.38 6.30
C LYS A 219 12.11 10.12 4.82
N HIS A 220 11.53 9.02 4.32
CA HIS A 220 11.48 8.77 2.88
C HIS A 220 10.47 9.67 2.17
N VAL A 221 10.59 9.77 0.84
CA VAL A 221 9.71 10.57 0.01
C VAL A 221 9.06 9.69 -1.05
N ALA A 222 7.72 9.81 -1.20
CA ALA A 222 6.97 9.14 -2.23
C ALA A 222 6.30 10.18 -3.15
N ALA A 223 6.45 10.02 -4.47
CA ALA A 223 6.01 10.99 -5.45
C ALA A 223 4.96 10.42 -6.40
N HIS A 224 3.80 11.10 -6.52
CA HIS A 224 2.83 10.86 -7.59
C HIS A 224 3.43 11.28 -8.93
N CYS A 225 3.53 10.36 -9.89
CA CYS A 225 4.11 10.56 -11.19
C CYS A 225 3.24 9.96 -12.29
N ALA A 226 2.57 10.81 -13.07
CA ALA A 226 1.75 10.41 -14.22
C ALA A 226 2.46 10.59 -15.57
N SER A 227 3.74 10.97 -15.60
CA SER A 227 4.51 11.12 -16.83
C SER A 227 5.98 10.77 -16.67
N SER A 228 6.62 10.37 -17.79
CA SER A 228 8.04 10.01 -17.84
C SER A 228 8.96 11.19 -17.45
N GLU A 229 8.60 12.42 -17.84
CA GLU A 229 9.37 13.61 -17.48
C GLU A 229 9.39 13.86 -15.98
N ALA A 230 8.25 13.67 -15.30
CA ALA A 230 8.18 13.82 -13.85
C ALA A 230 8.98 12.71 -13.14
N MET A 231 8.88 11.46 -13.60
CA MET A 231 9.69 10.37 -13.05
C MET A 231 11.18 10.71 -13.11
N LYS A 232 11.66 11.24 -14.22
CA LYS A 232 13.06 11.65 -14.36
C LYS A 232 13.47 12.72 -13.34
N ARG A 233 12.59 13.72 -13.11
CA ARG A 233 12.86 14.79 -12.12
C ARG A 233 12.91 14.27 -10.70
N VAL A 234 11.96 13.41 -10.30
CA VAL A 234 11.93 12.86 -8.93
C VAL A 234 13.12 11.94 -8.68
N LEU A 235 13.53 11.14 -9.67
CA LEU A 235 14.73 10.31 -9.57
C LEU A 235 16.01 11.13 -9.42
N ASN A 236 16.14 12.23 -10.17
CA ASN A 236 17.27 13.15 -10.07
C ASN A 236 17.30 13.88 -8.71
N ALA A 237 16.15 14.07 -8.07
CA ALA A 237 16.05 14.63 -6.72
C ALA A 237 16.36 13.61 -5.61
N GLY A 238 16.49 12.32 -5.93
CA GLY A 238 16.74 11.25 -4.97
C GLY A 238 15.49 10.80 -4.21
N ILE A 239 14.31 10.97 -4.78
CA ILE A 239 13.04 10.52 -4.20
C ILE A 239 12.94 8.99 -4.27
N ASP A 240 12.48 8.35 -3.18
CA ASP A 240 12.64 6.93 -2.90
C ASP A 240 11.57 6.06 -3.56
N THR A 241 10.34 6.57 -3.71
CA THR A 241 9.22 5.80 -4.28
C THR A 241 8.49 6.59 -5.37
N ILE A 242 8.39 5.98 -6.55
CA ILE A 242 7.56 6.47 -7.66
C ILE A 242 6.17 5.84 -7.54
N ILE A 243 5.14 6.67 -7.40
CA ILE A 243 3.75 6.25 -7.36
C ILE A 243 3.15 6.39 -8.75
N HIS A 244 2.37 5.40 -9.17
CA HIS A 244 1.80 5.14 -10.49
C HIS A 244 2.85 4.78 -11.55
N GLY A 245 3.93 5.51 -11.66
CA GLY A 245 5.00 5.18 -12.60
C GLY A 245 4.53 5.09 -14.06
N VAL A 246 3.65 6.01 -14.48
CA VAL A 246 3.02 5.94 -15.81
C VAL A 246 3.99 6.42 -16.89
N PHE A 247 4.36 5.52 -17.81
CA PHE A 247 5.19 5.82 -18.98
C PHE A 247 4.36 6.50 -20.06
N LYS A 248 4.10 7.79 -19.85
CA LYS A 248 3.35 8.65 -20.75
C LYS A 248 4.08 9.96 -20.97
N GLU A 249 4.10 10.45 -22.20
CA GLU A 249 4.65 11.76 -22.53
C GLU A 249 3.66 12.87 -22.14
N VAL A 250 4.14 14.11 -22.05
CA VAL A 250 3.31 15.26 -21.63
C VAL A 250 2.15 15.54 -22.59
N ASP A 251 2.29 15.15 -23.86
CA ASP A 251 1.25 15.25 -24.88
C ASP A 251 0.17 14.15 -24.82
N GLY A 252 0.33 13.20 -23.89
CA GLY A 252 -0.60 12.09 -23.67
C GLY A 252 -0.21 10.79 -24.41
N THR A 253 0.88 10.77 -25.18
CA THR A 253 1.34 9.58 -25.89
C THR A 253 1.86 8.54 -24.91
N ASN A 254 1.33 7.32 -24.97
CA ASN A 254 1.87 6.15 -24.26
C ASN A 254 3.21 5.75 -24.90
N LYS A 255 4.30 5.84 -24.12
CA LYS A 255 5.64 5.55 -24.61
C LYS A 255 6.53 5.05 -23.49
N TYR A 256 6.94 3.80 -23.58
CA TYR A 256 7.97 3.29 -22.69
C TYR A 256 9.31 4.01 -22.96
N ARG A 257 9.91 4.52 -21.90
CA ARG A 257 11.18 5.27 -21.93
C ARG A 257 12.26 4.41 -21.26
N GLU A 258 13.11 3.79 -22.07
CA GLU A 258 14.22 2.96 -21.60
C GLU A 258 15.16 3.74 -20.67
N ASP A 259 15.52 4.97 -21.04
CA ASP A 259 16.38 5.84 -20.24
C ASP A 259 15.81 6.15 -18.86
N VAL A 260 14.48 6.23 -18.71
CA VAL A 260 13.82 6.44 -17.43
C VAL A 260 13.77 5.13 -16.64
N ALA A 261 13.47 4.01 -17.29
CA ALA A 261 13.43 2.71 -16.64
C ALA A 261 14.80 2.27 -16.10
N GLU A 262 15.85 2.48 -16.88
CA GLU A 262 17.24 2.27 -16.45
C GLU A 262 17.61 3.17 -15.27
N LEU A 263 17.19 4.44 -15.30
CA LEU A 263 17.41 5.35 -14.17
C LEU A 263 16.68 4.91 -12.90
N ILE A 264 15.45 4.36 -13.01
CA ILE A 264 14.73 3.78 -11.86
C ILE A 264 15.56 2.64 -11.25
N ALA A 265 16.05 1.72 -12.09
CA ALA A 265 16.85 0.59 -11.64
C ALA A 265 18.20 1.05 -11.03
N GLU A 266 18.89 2.01 -11.68
CA GLU A 266 20.16 2.58 -11.20
C GLU A 266 20.00 3.22 -9.80
N LYS A 267 18.92 3.97 -9.60
CA LYS A 267 18.64 4.65 -8.32
C LYS A 267 18.11 3.70 -7.24
N GLY A 268 17.70 2.48 -7.60
CA GLY A 268 17.06 1.54 -6.68
C GLY A 268 15.71 2.04 -6.12
N ALA A 269 15.04 2.92 -6.86
CA ALA A 269 13.77 3.46 -6.44
C ALA A 269 12.65 2.42 -6.52
N TYR A 270 11.75 2.41 -5.54
CA TYR A 270 10.55 1.58 -5.58
C TYR A 270 9.52 2.14 -6.54
N VAL A 271 8.80 1.26 -7.24
CA VAL A 271 7.64 1.65 -8.05
C VAL A 271 6.37 1.05 -7.47
N ASN A 272 5.40 1.92 -7.19
CA ASN A 272 4.05 1.54 -6.76
C ASN A 272 3.09 1.74 -7.94
N PRO A 273 2.72 0.68 -8.70
CA PRO A 273 2.10 0.85 -10.00
C PRO A 273 0.59 1.15 -9.97
N THR A 274 -0.13 0.81 -8.92
CA THR A 274 -1.58 1.06 -8.76
C THR A 274 -2.44 0.61 -9.96
N ILE A 275 -2.21 -0.59 -10.49
CA ILE A 275 -2.90 -1.11 -11.68
C ILE A 275 -4.28 -1.69 -11.33
N GLY A 276 -4.47 -2.12 -10.09
CA GLY A 276 -5.71 -2.74 -9.61
C GLY A 276 -6.96 -1.89 -9.82
N SER A 277 -6.82 -0.56 -9.73
CA SER A 277 -7.92 0.38 -9.99
C SER A 277 -8.48 0.23 -11.41
N SER A 278 -7.62 0.03 -12.42
CA SER A 278 -8.04 -0.22 -13.81
C SER A 278 -8.74 -1.56 -13.93
N SER A 279 -8.24 -2.60 -13.27
CA SER A 279 -8.87 -3.94 -13.25
C SER A 279 -10.30 -3.87 -12.70
N LEU A 280 -10.50 -3.15 -11.60
CA LEU A 280 -11.82 -2.99 -11.00
C LEU A 280 -12.77 -2.18 -11.89
N ARG A 281 -12.27 -1.12 -12.57
CA ARG A 281 -13.07 -0.36 -13.54
C ARG A 281 -13.52 -1.23 -14.69
N ILE A 282 -12.66 -2.07 -15.26
CA ILE A 282 -12.99 -3.03 -16.31
C ILE A 282 -14.08 -3.99 -15.83
N LYS A 283 -13.91 -4.63 -14.67
CA LYS A 283 -14.91 -5.53 -14.07
C LYS A 283 -16.26 -4.82 -13.88
N THR A 284 -16.26 -3.57 -13.45
CA THR A 284 -17.49 -2.76 -13.28
C THR A 284 -18.19 -2.52 -14.61
N MET A 285 -17.44 -2.21 -15.68
CA MET A 285 -17.99 -1.99 -17.01
C MET A 285 -18.52 -3.27 -17.63
N GLU A 286 -17.83 -4.39 -17.43
CA GLU A 286 -18.28 -5.72 -17.89
C GLU A 286 -19.58 -6.16 -17.17
N SER A 287 -19.70 -5.87 -15.87
CA SER A 287 -20.94 -6.11 -15.12
C SER A 287 -22.11 -5.24 -15.63
N LYS A 288 -21.88 -3.99 -16.04
CA LYS A 288 -22.92 -3.17 -16.69
C LYS A 288 -23.42 -3.83 -18.00
N LYS A 289 -22.49 -4.44 -18.77
CA LYS A 289 -22.82 -5.14 -20.01
C LYS A 289 -23.71 -6.36 -19.76
N GLU A 290 -23.37 -7.14 -18.75
CA GLU A 290 -24.18 -8.30 -18.33
C GLU A 290 -25.58 -7.90 -17.85
N ASN A 291 -25.69 -6.79 -17.14
CA ASN A 291 -26.96 -6.26 -16.59
C ASN A 291 -27.79 -5.44 -17.61
N GLY A 292 -27.35 -5.30 -18.85
CA GLY A 292 -28.07 -4.59 -19.91
C GLY A 292 -28.14 -3.06 -19.73
N THR A 293 -27.25 -2.48 -18.92
CA THR A 293 -27.17 -1.02 -18.65
C THR A 293 -25.99 -0.34 -19.37
N PHE A 294 -25.41 -1.02 -20.36
CA PHE A 294 -24.20 -0.63 -21.06
C PHE A 294 -24.52 0.17 -22.32
N SER A 295 -23.93 1.33 -22.51
CA SER A 295 -24.09 2.24 -23.63
C SER A 295 -22.93 2.18 -24.63
N GLU A 296 -23.07 2.80 -25.81
CA GLU A 296 -21.98 2.96 -26.78
C GLU A 296 -20.81 3.79 -26.19
N GLN A 297 -21.14 4.82 -25.36
CA GLN A 297 -20.12 5.60 -24.67
C GLN A 297 -19.37 4.76 -23.64
N ASP A 298 -20.02 3.83 -22.93
CA ASP A 298 -19.37 2.88 -22.04
C ASP A 298 -18.42 1.95 -22.80
N GLN A 299 -18.71 1.60 -24.07
CA GLN A 299 -17.80 0.79 -24.90
C GLN A 299 -16.51 1.54 -25.23
N GLU A 300 -16.60 2.80 -25.64
CA GLU A 300 -15.40 3.63 -25.94
C GLU A 300 -14.53 3.80 -24.67
N GLU A 301 -15.17 4.05 -23.51
CA GLU A 301 -14.48 4.16 -22.23
C GLU A 301 -13.79 2.84 -21.86
N LEU A 302 -14.49 1.70 -21.99
CA LEU A 302 -13.93 0.37 -21.71
C LEU A 302 -12.71 0.07 -22.57
N ASP A 303 -12.80 0.34 -23.89
CA ASP A 303 -11.70 0.11 -24.80
C ASP A 303 -10.49 1.01 -24.50
N SER A 304 -10.73 2.25 -24.07
CA SER A 304 -9.69 3.16 -23.62
C SER A 304 -8.99 2.65 -22.34
N ILE A 305 -9.76 2.22 -21.35
CA ILE A 305 -9.22 1.67 -20.10
C ILE A 305 -8.39 0.40 -20.37
N LYS A 306 -8.89 -0.49 -21.24
CA LYS A 306 -8.17 -1.74 -21.59
C LYS A 306 -6.84 -1.45 -22.28
N ARG A 307 -6.80 -0.52 -23.25
CA ARG A 307 -5.53 -0.11 -23.91
C ARG A 307 -4.54 0.51 -22.93
N GLU A 308 -5.01 1.37 -22.02
CA GLU A 308 -4.16 1.97 -20.98
C GLU A 308 -3.61 0.91 -20.02
N GLN A 309 -4.46 -0.03 -19.57
CA GLN A 309 -4.04 -1.11 -18.71
C GLN A 309 -3.01 -2.04 -19.39
N GLU A 310 -3.23 -2.39 -20.64
CA GLU A 310 -2.30 -3.22 -21.41
C GLU A 310 -0.91 -2.57 -21.50
N HIS A 311 -0.85 -1.28 -21.83
CA HIS A 311 0.41 -0.53 -21.84
C HIS A 311 1.08 -0.52 -20.45
N ARG A 312 0.32 -0.31 -19.39
CA ARG A 312 0.86 -0.30 -18.00
C ARG A 312 1.39 -1.67 -17.58
N LEU A 313 0.70 -2.76 -17.93
CA LEU A 313 1.16 -4.12 -17.67
C LEU A 313 2.43 -4.47 -18.47
N GLU A 314 2.52 -4.01 -19.73
CA GLU A 314 3.74 -4.15 -20.53
C GLU A 314 4.93 -3.40 -19.91
N CYS A 315 4.73 -2.15 -19.47
CA CYS A 315 5.76 -1.37 -18.78
C CYS A 315 6.17 -2.03 -17.46
N PHE A 316 5.20 -2.53 -16.68
CA PHE A 316 5.45 -3.28 -15.46
C PHE A 316 6.35 -4.50 -15.71
N ASN A 317 6.03 -5.31 -16.73
CA ASN A 317 6.82 -6.48 -17.10
C ASN A 317 8.26 -6.10 -17.45
N LYS A 318 8.45 -5.02 -18.20
CA LYS A 318 9.81 -4.52 -18.53
C LYS A 318 10.57 -4.07 -17.28
N LEU A 319 9.90 -3.40 -16.32
CA LEU A 319 10.53 -2.96 -15.07
C LEU A 319 10.95 -4.14 -14.18
N ILE A 320 10.11 -5.17 -14.01
CA ILE A 320 10.51 -6.34 -13.23
C ILE A 320 11.67 -7.09 -13.86
N ASN A 321 11.76 -7.15 -15.19
CA ASN A 321 12.90 -7.75 -15.91
C ASN A 321 14.20 -6.94 -15.76
N LEU A 322 14.13 -5.64 -15.46
CA LEU A 322 15.27 -4.81 -15.06
C LEU A 322 15.62 -4.93 -13.58
N GLY A 323 14.86 -5.71 -12.80
CA GLY A 323 15.07 -5.86 -11.37
C GLY A 323 14.54 -4.71 -10.50
N VAL A 324 13.67 -3.85 -11.05
CA VAL A 324 13.05 -2.77 -10.29
C VAL A 324 12.13 -3.35 -9.20
N PRO A 325 12.27 -2.93 -7.93
CA PRO A 325 11.42 -3.40 -6.85
C PRO A 325 10.00 -2.81 -6.99
N MET A 326 9.01 -3.69 -7.21
CA MET A 326 7.62 -3.31 -7.35
C MET A 326 6.92 -3.42 -6.00
N SER A 327 6.51 -2.30 -5.42
CA SER A 327 5.79 -2.24 -4.15
C SER A 327 4.29 -2.18 -4.42
N ALA A 328 3.53 -3.17 -3.98
CA ALA A 328 2.09 -3.15 -4.17
C ALA A 328 1.42 -2.09 -3.28
N GLY A 329 0.46 -1.37 -3.84
CA GLY A 329 -0.34 -0.36 -3.15
C GLY A 329 -1.58 -0.01 -3.98
N SER A 330 -2.74 -0.01 -3.33
CA SER A 330 -4.03 -0.03 -4.01
C SER A 330 -4.49 1.31 -4.58
N ASP A 331 -4.07 2.41 -3.98
CA ASP A 331 -4.65 3.75 -4.21
C ASP A 331 -6.17 3.80 -3.89
N SER A 332 -6.64 2.92 -2.98
CA SER A 332 -8.01 3.01 -2.45
C SER A 332 -8.08 4.16 -1.41
N ALA A 333 -9.18 4.86 -1.20
CA ALA A 333 -10.53 4.63 -1.70
C ALA A 333 -11.00 5.72 -2.66
N TRP A 334 -10.27 5.96 -3.74
CA TRP A 334 -10.71 6.90 -4.77
C TRP A 334 -11.63 6.24 -5.80
N GLY A 335 -12.43 7.07 -6.49
CA GLY A 335 -13.40 6.60 -7.46
C GLY A 335 -14.35 5.57 -6.83
N LYS A 336 -14.47 4.39 -7.43
CA LYS A 336 -15.27 3.27 -6.91
C LYS A 336 -14.42 2.16 -6.27
N TYR A 337 -13.15 2.42 -6.03
CA TYR A 337 -12.24 1.46 -5.41
C TYR A 337 -12.36 1.55 -3.88
N LYS A 338 -13.19 0.70 -3.29
CA LYS A 338 -13.42 0.66 -1.84
C LYS A 338 -12.28 -0.03 -1.10
N MET A 339 -12.05 0.34 0.16
CA MET A 339 -11.20 -0.41 1.08
C MET A 339 -11.62 -1.87 1.19
N GLY A 340 -10.67 -2.76 1.49
CA GLY A 340 -10.88 -4.20 1.54
C GLY A 340 -10.69 -4.92 0.20
N ASN A 341 -10.41 -4.20 -0.89
CA ASN A 341 -10.20 -4.78 -2.22
C ASN A 341 -8.75 -4.79 -2.69
N TYR A 342 -7.79 -4.74 -1.77
CA TYR A 342 -6.35 -4.70 -2.08
C TYR A 342 -5.89 -5.88 -2.96
N PHE A 343 -6.57 -6.99 -2.90
CA PHE A 343 -6.31 -8.18 -3.74
C PHE A 343 -6.32 -7.87 -5.25
N GLU A 344 -7.10 -6.89 -5.71
CA GLU A 344 -7.12 -6.46 -7.11
C GLU A 344 -5.76 -5.95 -7.59
N GLU A 345 -5.01 -5.28 -6.72
CA GLU A 345 -3.65 -4.83 -7.03
C GLU A 345 -2.68 -6.01 -7.09
N ILE A 346 -2.75 -6.93 -6.12
CA ILE A 346 -1.86 -8.09 -6.07
C ILE A 346 -2.11 -9.02 -7.28
N GLU A 347 -3.38 -9.23 -7.66
CA GLU A 347 -3.75 -9.96 -8.89
C GLU A 347 -3.22 -9.26 -10.16
N ALA A 348 -3.23 -7.91 -10.18
CA ALA A 348 -2.68 -7.15 -11.31
C ALA A 348 -1.16 -7.31 -11.45
N HIS A 349 -0.44 -7.46 -10.33
CA HIS A 349 1.00 -7.77 -10.36
C HIS A 349 1.28 -9.13 -11.04
N VAL A 350 0.45 -10.15 -10.77
CA VAL A 350 0.56 -11.45 -11.45
C VAL A 350 0.26 -11.31 -12.95
N LYS A 351 -0.77 -10.54 -13.32
CA LYS A 351 -1.07 -10.24 -14.74
C LYS A 351 0.07 -9.51 -15.43
N GLY A 352 0.83 -8.70 -14.69
CA GLY A 352 2.03 -8.00 -15.16
C GLY A 352 3.27 -8.89 -15.31
N GLY A 353 3.22 -10.16 -14.87
CA GLY A 353 4.28 -11.15 -15.08
C GLY A 353 5.02 -11.62 -13.84
N GLN A 354 4.66 -11.18 -12.65
CA GLN A 354 5.18 -11.77 -11.41
C GLN A 354 4.52 -13.15 -11.17
N SER A 355 5.27 -14.08 -10.58
CA SER A 355 4.66 -15.28 -10.02
C SER A 355 3.76 -14.92 -8.82
N PRO A 356 2.79 -15.77 -8.43
CA PRO A 356 1.96 -15.49 -7.26
C PRO A 356 2.76 -15.18 -5.98
N VAL A 357 3.86 -15.90 -5.74
CA VAL A 357 4.71 -15.67 -4.57
C VAL A 357 5.42 -14.30 -4.67
N GLU A 358 5.92 -13.91 -5.84
CA GLU A 358 6.53 -12.59 -6.03
C GLU A 358 5.52 -11.45 -5.85
N ALA A 359 4.28 -11.64 -6.29
CA ALA A 359 3.22 -10.66 -6.06
C ALA A 359 2.86 -10.53 -4.56
N ILE A 360 2.89 -11.64 -3.81
CA ILE A 360 2.76 -11.62 -2.34
C ILE A 360 3.94 -10.88 -1.71
N MET A 361 5.17 -11.14 -2.15
CA MET A 361 6.36 -10.42 -1.68
C MET A 361 6.24 -8.91 -1.96
N SER A 362 5.67 -8.51 -3.11
CA SER A 362 5.41 -7.09 -3.44
C SER A 362 4.41 -6.44 -2.47
N ALA A 363 3.50 -7.22 -1.88
CA ALA A 363 2.48 -6.78 -0.93
C ALA A 363 2.85 -7.02 0.54
N THR A 364 4.07 -7.49 0.81
CA THR A 364 4.57 -7.80 2.16
C THR A 364 5.98 -7.21 2.35
N ASP A 365 7.04 -7.93 2.11
CA ASP A 365 8.43 -7.52 2.37
C ASP A 365 8.84 -6.30 1.53
N ILE A 366 8.59 -6.30 0.21
CA ILE A 366 8.95 -5.17 -0.66
C ILE A 366 8.12 -3.92 -0.31
N ALA A 367 6.83 -4.10 0.03
CA ALA A 367 6.00 -2.99 0.49
C ALA A 367 6.51 -2.43 1.83
N ALA A 368 6.93 -3.29 2.76
CA ALA A 368 7.53 -2.87 4.02
C ALA A 368 8.83 -2.11 3.81
N GLN A 369 9.73 -2.59 2.93
CA GLN A 369 10.96 -1.90 2.54
C GLN A 369 10.66 -0.52 1.96
N SER A 370 9.68 -0.41 1.04
CA SER A 370 9.30 0.88 0.44
C SER A 370 8.74 1.90 1.45
N CYS A 371 8.32 1.42 2.61
CA CYS A 371 7.82 2.21 3.73
C CYS A 371 8.85 2.42 4.86
N TRP A 372 10.06 1.85 4.74
CA TRP A 372 11.13 1.86 5.74
C TRP A 372 10.71 1.27 7.09
N ILE A 373 9.97 0.17 7.05
CA ILE A 373 9.47 -0.56 8.23
C ILE A 373 9.84 -2.05 8.21
N ASP A 374 10.66 -2.47 7.28
CA ASP A 374 11.04 -3.86 7.04
C ASP A 374 11.91 -4.47 8.15
N ASP A 375 12.52 -3.69 8.99
CA ASP A 375 13.20 -4.17 10.19
C ASP A 375 12.25 -4.98 11.11
N ASN A 376 10.96 -4.59 11.16
CA ASN A 376 9.99 -5.17 12.08
C ASN A 376 8.82 -5.90 11.38
N LEU A 377 8.61 -5.72 10.08
CA LEU A 377 7.41 -6.15 9.36
C LEU A 377 7.76 -6.75 7.98
N GLY A 378 6.73 -7.24 7.28
CA GLY A 378 6.82 -7.68 5.89
C GLY A 378 7.21 -9.14 5.69
N SER A 379 7.74 -9.82 6.71
CA SER A 379 8.06 -11.25 6.64
C SER A 379 7.81 -11.96 7.96
N ILE A 380 7.60 -13.29 7.89
CA ILE A 380 7.49 -14.16 9.07
C ILE A 380 8.87 -14.69 9.41
N GLU A 381 9.58 -13.98 10.28
CA GLU A 381 10.93 -14.27 10.76
C GLU A 381 11.04 -14.02 12.26
N THR A 382 11.90 -14.76 12.95
CA THR A 382 12.20 -14.51 14.37
C THR A 382 12.69 -13.09 14.60
N GLY A 383 12.13 -12.42 15.59
CA GLY A 383 12.42 -11.04 15.99
C GLY A 383 11.48 -10.00 15.39
N LYS A 384 10.68 -10.33 14.38
CA LYS A 384 9.70 -9.43 13.79
C LYS A 384 8.37 -9.46 14.55
N LEU A 385 7.55 -8.44 14.30
CA LEU A 385 6.20 -8.36 14.84
C LEU A 385 5.31 -9.46 14.26
N ALA A 386 4.42 -9.98 15.08
CA ALA A 386 3.54 -11.07 14.72
C ALA A 386 2.29 -10.55 13.98
N ASP A 387 2.49 -10.08 12.75
CA ASP A 387 1.45 -9.70 11.79
C ASP A 387 1.32 -10.83 10.76
N ILE A 388 0.24 -11.62 10.84
CA ILE A 388 0.08 -12.86 10.08
C ILE A 388 -1.33 -12.93 9.49
N LEU A 389 -1.41 -13.32 8.22
CA LEU A 389 -2.65 -13.60 7.51
C LEU A 389 -2.78 -15.11 7.32
N ILE A 390 -3.95 -15.66 7.66
CA ILE A 390 -4.31 -17.07 7.42
C ILE A 390 -5.36 -17.13 6.32
N VAL A 391 -5.08 -17.91 5.27
CA VAL A 391 -6.02 -18.18 4.17
C VAL A 391 -6.31 -19.66 4.06
N SER A 392 -7.54 -20.03 3.63
CA SER A 392 -7.95 -21.44 3.55
C SER A 392 -7.31 -22.17 2.38
N GLU A 393 -7.03 -21.47 1.29
CA GLU A 393 -6.50 -22.03 0.05
C GLU A 393 -5.02 -21.61 -0.15
N ASP A 394 -4.34 -22.23 -1.12
CA ASP A 394 -2.94 -21.97 -1.43
C ASP A 394 -2.77 -20.85 -2.48
N PRO A 395 -2.40 -19.61 -2.07
CA PRO A 395 -2.25 -18.49 -2.99
C PRO A 395 -0.96 -18.56 -3.83
N SER A 396 -0.03 -19.45 -3.51
CA SER A 396 1.16 -19.67 -4.35
C SER A 396 0.85 -20.36 -5.66
N LYS A 397 -0.27 -21.09 -5.72
CA LYS A 397 -0.77 -21.76 -6.93
C LYS A 397 -1.71 -20.87 -7.71
N GLN A 398 -2.58 -20.15 -7.01
CA GLN A 398 -3.63 -19.33 -7.58
C GLN A 398 -3.78 -18.08 -6.71
N ILE A 399 -3.40 -16.92 -7.23
CA ILE A 399 -3.31 -15.68 -6.42
C ILE A 399 -4.66 -15.25 -5.87
N GLU A 400 -5.77 -15.58 -6.54
CA GLU A 400 -7.13 -15.31 -6.11
C GLU A 400 -7.47 -15.98 -4.77
N ASN A 401 -6.72 -17.01 -4.38
CA ASN A 401 -6.85 -17.68 -3.09
C ASN A 401 -6.50 -16.79 -1.90
N LEU A 402 -5.82 -15.67 -2.12
CA LEU A 402 -5.63 -14.63 -1.09
C LEU A 402 -6.97 -14.10 -0.55
N ARG A 403 -8.06 -14.17 -1.33
CA ARG A 403 -9.39 -13.73 -0.91
C ARG A 403 -10.04 -14.65 0.12
N THR A 404 -9.50 -15.86 0.31
CA THR A 404 -10.05 -16.87 1.23
C THR A 404 -9.57 -16.68 2.66
N VAL A 405 -9.58 -15.43 3.14
CA VAL A 405 -9.08 -15.05 4.47
C VAL A 405 -9.91 -15.74 5.56
N VAL A 406 -9.21 -16.49 6.41
CA VAL A 406 -9.77 -17.15 7.60
C VAL A 406 -9.58 -16.26 8.81
N ASP A 407 -8.33 -15.93 9.13
CA ASP A 407 -7.98 -15.12 10.29
C ASP A 407 -6.90 -14.09 9.96
N VAL A 408 -6.94 -13.00 10.70
CA VAL A 408 -5.92 -11.93 10.68
C VAL A 408 -5.37 -11.80 12.08
N ILE A 409 -4.05 -11.85 12.20
CA ILE A 409 -3.33 -11.65 13.46
C ILE A 409 -2.49 -10.39 13.29
N LYS A 410 -2.65 -9.44 14.19
CA LYS A 410 -1.88 -8.20 14.22
C LYS A 410 -1.30 -8.00 15.62
N ASP A 411 0.00 -7.71 15.70
CA ASP A 411 0.72 -7.60 16.98
C ASP A 411 0.47 -8.82 17.90
N GLY A 412 0.42 -10.03 17.33
CA GLY A 412 0.14 -11.27 18.07
C GLY A 412 -1.31 -11.46 18.52
N GLN A 413 -2.21 -10.54 18.19
CA GLN A 413 -3.62 -10.59 18.58
C GLN A 413 -4.52 -10.95 17.39
N LEU A 414 -5.45 -11.87 17.64
CA LEU A 414 -6.45 -12.26 16.66
C LEU A 414 -7.46 -11.11 16.47
N ILE A 415 -7.68 -10.68 15.23
CA ILE A 415 -8.63 -9.62 14.88
C ILE A 415 -10.03 -10.20 14.73
N ASP A 416 -11.03 -9.55 15.36
CA ASP A 416 -12.43 -9.92 15.18
C ASP A 416 -12.92 -9.51 13.77
N ARG A 417 -13.29 -10.51 12.98
CA ARG A 417 -13.77 -10.33 11.59
C ARG A 417 -15.28 -10.55 11.44
N GLN A 418 -16.04 -10.80 12.52
CA GLN A 418 -17.46 -11.11 12.43
C GLN A 418 -18.29 -10.03 11.72
N SER A 419 -17.87 -8.76 11.80
CA SER A 419 -18.53 -7.64 11.14
C SER A 419 -18.14 -7.46 9.67
N PHE A 420 -17.17 -8.22 9.15
CA PHE A 420 -16.72 -8.18 7.76
C PHE A 420 -17.41 -9.24 6.89
N LEU A 421 -17.82 -10.35 7.50
CA LEU A 421 -18.52 -11.48 6.85
C LEU A 421 -20.02 -11.19 6.75
#